data_ec88529093a94c3bc2b1100bbdfd5d25
#
_entry.id   ec88529093a94c3bc2b1100bbdfd5d25
#
_cell.length_a   1.000
_cell.length_b   1.000
_cell.length_c   1.000
_cell.angle_alpha   90.00
_cell.angle_beta   90.00
_cell.angle_gamma   90.00
#
_symmetry.space_group_name_H-M   'P 1'
#
loop_
_entity.id
_entity.type
_entity.pdbx_description
1 polymer ?
#
loop_
_entity_poly.entity_id
_entity_poly.type
_entity_poly.pdbx_seq_one_letter_code
_entity_poly.pdbx_strand_id
1 'polypeptide(L)'
;QTSRSVTLLPATKVGALGRVWRLILPLILLGTGWVAFDYWMQPEVREKRQRDLPQLPKTRVIELTVVDFEPQIETSGVVRAHNQINLTSQVSGRIVATHPQFEDGAYFEEGTVLVELDKADFKTAVASAKSQQAQALALLAQEQTRAKQARLDWEDLGYEEEPSDLVLRVPQLREAEARAEAAAAQLEQAERGLDRCQIRAPFDGRIRQRLVGVSQTIGS
;
A
#
# COMPACT_ATOMS: atom_id res chain seq x y z
N GLN A 1 58.22 -26.76 16.77
CA GLN A 1 57.89 -26.79 18.22
C GLN A 1 56.46 -26.38 18.42
N THR A 2 55.77 -27.22 18.99
CA THR A 2 54.60 -27.42 19.83
C THR A 2 53.39 -27.97 19.14
N SER A 3 53.34 -29.30 19.31
CA SER A 3 52.19 -30.16 19.10
C SER A 3 50.96 -29.71 19.90
N ARG A 4 49.80 -29.63 19.30
CA ARG A 4 48.50 -29.70 20.00
C ARG A 4 47.84 -31.00 19.67
N SER A 5 47.80 -31.87 20.63
CA SER A 5 47.09 -33.14 20.68
C SER A 5 45.60 -32.91 20.65
N VAL A 6 44.95 -33.49 19.64
CA VAL A 6 43.47 -33.59 19.57
C VAL A 6 43.06 -34.82 20.39
N THR A 7 42.38 -34.57 21.49
CA THR A 7 41.77 -35.61 22.34
C THR A 7 40.47 -36.10 21.68
N LEU A 8 40.46 -37.32 21.19
CA LEU A 8 39.29 -38.02 20.74
C LEU A 8 38.49 -38.52 21.95
N LEU A 9 37.25 -38.09 22.07
CA LEU A 9 36.30 -38.62 23.05
C LEU A 9 35.82 -40.01 22.61
N PRO A 10 35.61 -40.93 23.53
CA PRO A 10 35.24 -42.32 23.22
C PRO A 10 33.76 -42.42 22.83
N ALA A 11 33.49 -43.20 21.80
CA ALA A 11 32.16 -43.56 21.37
C ALA A 11 31.45 -44.43 22.44
N THR A 12 30.37 -43.94 22.98
CA THR A 12 29.49 -44.70 23.86
C THR A 12 28.72 -45.74 23.04
N LYS A 13 28.94 -47.02 23.36
CA LYS A 13 28.17 -48.18 22.87
C LYS A 13 26.73 -48.03 23.36
N VAL A 14 25.82 -47.73 22.46
CA VAL A 14 24.38 -47.80 22.73
C VAL A 14 23.99 -49.26 22.81
N GLY A 15 23.61 -49.72 24.01
CA GLY A 15 23.23 -51.11 24.30
C GLY A 15 21.98 -51.51 23.49
N ALA A 16 21.85 -52.83 23.30
CA ALA A 16 20.77 -53.49 22.53
C ALA A 16 19.35 -53.06 22.98
N LEU A 17 19.17 -52.64 24.23
CA LEU A 17 17.90 -52.12 24.77
C LEU A 17 17.38 -50.85 24.06
N GLY A 18 18.26 -49.96 23.60
CA GLY A 18 17.86 -48.73 22.94
C GLY A 18 17.33 -48.94 21.52
N ARG A 19 17.66 -50.06 20.91
CA ARG A 19 17.15 -50.40 19.56
C ARG A 19 15.71 -50.93 19.59
N VAL A 20 15.38 -51.67 20.63
CA VAL A 20 14.02 -52.19 20.81
C VAL A 20 13.03 -51.05 21.14
N TRP A 21 13.45 -50.11 21.96
CA TRP A 21 12.59 -48.96 22.30
C TRP A 21 12.36 -48.00 21.14
N ARG A 22 13.28 -47.90 20.19
CA ARG A 22 13.09 -47.08 18.96
C ARG A 22 12.02 -47.67 18.03
N LEU A 23 11.76 -48.96 18.11
CA LEU A 23 10.70 -49.62 17.33
C LEU A 23 9.36 -49.67 18.07
N ILE A 24 9.41 -49.77 19.42
CA ILE A 24 8.19 -49.86 20.25
C ILE A 24 7.52 -48.46 20.37
N LEU A 25 8.28 -47.40 20.47
CA LEU A 25 7.75 -46.04 20.66
C LEU A 25 6.86 -45.58 19.51
N PRO A 26 7.23 -45.74 18.22
CA PRO A 26 6.33 -45.39 17.12
C PRO A 26 5.12 -46.33 17.03
N LEU A 27 5.23 -47.57 17.46
CA LEU A 27 4.13 -48.53 17.44
C LEU A 27 3.09 -48.20 18.52
N ILE A 28 3.52 -47.74 19.69
CA ILE A 28 2.64 -47.23 20.75
C ILE A 28 1.94 -45.94 20.29
N LEU A 29 2.69 -45.02 19.62
CA LEU A 29 2.13 -43.78 19.09
C LEU A 29 1.09 -44.01 18.01
N LEU A 30 1.31 -45.02 17.14
CA LEU A 30 0.32 -45.43 16.14
C LEU A 30 -0.89 -46.07 16.80
N GLY A 31 -0.69 -46.91 17.84
CA GLY A 31 -1.79 -47.56 18.58
C GLY A 31 -2.65 -46.54 19.34
N THR A 32 -2.01 -45.59 20.02
CA THR A 32 -2.75 -44.51 20.72
C THR A 32 -3.45 -43.55 19.74
N GLY A 33 -2.85 -43.27 18.59
CA GLY A 33 -3.47 -42.48 17.52
C GLY A 33 -4.70 -43.17 16.95
N TRP A 34 -4.63 -44.50 16.74
CA TRP A 34 -5.78 -45.29 16.27
C TRP A 34 -6.93 -45.30 17.28
N VAL A 35 -6.63 -45.52 18.55
CA VAL A 35 -7.65 -45.52 19.61
C VAL A 35 -8.29 -44.12 19.78
N ALA A 36 -7.50 -43.05 19.71
CA ALA A 36 -7.99 -41.71 19.76
C ALA A 36 -8.86 -41.34 18.54
N PHE A 37 -8.48 -41.85 17.36
CA PHE A 37 -9.25 -41.67 16.13
C PHE A 37 -10.60 -42.43 16.20
N ASP A 38 -10.59 -43.67 16.68
CA ASP A 38 -11.81 -44.45 16.83
C ASP A 38 -12.76 -43.86 17.87
N TYR A 39 -12.20 -43.34 18.98
CA TYR A 39 -12.98 -42.65 20.01
C TYR A 39 -13.60 -41.33 19.49
N TRP A 40 -12.89 -40.63 18.61
CA TRP A 40 -13.39 -39.34 18.06
C TRP A 40 -14.32 -39.54 16.87
N MET A 41 -14.23 -40.71 16.22
CA MET A 41 -15.06 -41.05 15.06
C MET A 41 -16.30 -41.87 15.41
N GLN A 42 -16.56 -42.10 16.71
CA GLN A 42 -17.83 -42.67 17.10
C GLN A 42 -18.95 -41.71 16.70
N PRO A 43 -19.79 -42.08 15.74
CA PRO A 43 -20.92 -41.25 15.39
C PRO A 43 -21.82 -41.15 16.62
N GLU A 44 -22.03 -39.94 17.13
CA GLU A 44 -23.10 -39.69 18.10
C GLU A 44 -24.37 -40.28 17.51
N VAL A 45 -24.79 -41.40 18.08
CA VAL A 45 -26.09 -41.93 17.76
C VAL A 45 -27.12 -40.94 18.25
N ARG A 46 -27.48 -40.00 17.38
CA ARG A 46 -28.62 -39.13 17.63
C ARG A 46 -29.83 -40.08 17.76
N GLU A 47 -30.23 -40.36 19.00
CA GLU A 47 -31.52 -40.95 19.25
C GLU A 47 -32.56 -40.14 18.44
N LYS A 48 -33.13 -40.79 17.44
CA LYS A 48 -34.32 -40.22 16.76
C LYS A 48 -35.35 -40.02 17.85
N ARG A 49 -35.43 -38.80 18.39
CA ARG A 49 -36.60 -38.39 19.17
C ARG A 49 -37.82 -38.77 18.36
N GLN A 50 -38.47 -39.83 18.79
CA GLN A 50 -39.81 -40.11 18.30
C GLN A 50 -40.61 -38.84 18.49
N ARG A 51 -40.92 -38.21 17.37
CA ARG A 51 -41.88 -37.09 17.41
C ARG A 51 -43.17 -37.66 17.91
N ASP A 52 -43.46 -37.45 19.18
CA ASP A 52 -44.82 -37.57 19.65
C ASP A 52 -45.67 -36.75 18.69
N LEU A 53 -46.52 -37.41 17.96
CA LEU A 53 -47.48 -36.76 17.09
C LEU A 53 -48.22 -35.74 17.97
N PRO A 54 -48.13 -34.42 17.65
CA PRO A 54 -48.79 -33.43 18.46
C PRO A 54 -50.29 -33.79 18.47
N GLN A 55 -50.82 -34.03 19.68
CA GLN A 55 -52.26 -34.15 19.83
C GLN A 55 -52.85 -32.88 19.19
N LEU A 56 -53.63 -33.04 18.18
CA LEU A 56 -54.29 -31.97 17.49
C LEU A 56 -55.10 -31.17 18.52
N PRO A 57 -54.67 -29.92 18.84
CA PRO A 57 -55.43 -29.12 19.79
C PRO A 57 -56.83 -28.88 19.18
N LYS A 58 -57.83 -29.05 19.99
CA LYS A 58 -59.20 -28.66 19.62
C LYS A 58 -59.20 -27.15 19.38
N THR A 59 -59.11 -26.75 18.13
CA THR A 59 -59.04 -25.34 17.75
C THR A 59 -60.46 -24.79 17.70
N ARG A 60 -60.72 -23.76 18.49
CA ARG A 60 -61.93 -22.94 18.30
C ARG A 60 -61.78 -22.22 16.94
N VAL A 61 -62.67 -22.51 16.03
CA VAL A 61 -62.77 -21.77 14.79
C VAL A 61 -63.46 -20.45 15.07
N ILE A 62 -62.79 -19.37 14.82
CA ILE A 62 -63.39 -18.04 14.82
C ILE A 62 -63.67 -17.70 13.36
N GLU A 63 -64.86 -17.29 13.07
CA GLU A 63 -65.23 -16.80 11.74
C GLU A 63 -64.50 -15.48 11.50
N LEU A 64 -63.57 -15.49 10.55
CA LEU A 64 -62.78 -14.31 10.19
C LEU A 64 -63.62 -13.45 9.25
N THR A 65 -63.99 -12.29 9.70
CA THR A 65 -64.50 -11.24 8.81
C THR A 65 -63.31 -10.56 8.14
N VAL A 66 -63.38 -10.35 6.82
CA VAL A 66 -62.37 -9.57 6.09
C VAL A 66 -62.47 -8.14 6.55
N VAL A 67 -61.46 -7.66 7.22
CA VAL A 67 -61.28 -6.25 7.62
C VAL A 67 -60.05 -5.74 6.86
N ASP A 68 -60.19 -4.59 6.21
CA ASP A 68 -59.05 -3.89 5.64
C ASP A 68 -58.17 -3.42 6.80
N PHE A 69 -57.01 -4.06 6.91
CA PHE A 69 -56.02 -3.73 7.91
C PHE A 69 -54.87 -2.98 7.24
N GLU A 70 -54.73 -1.71 7.51
CA GLU A 70 -53.58 -0.90 7.13
C GLU A 70 -52.56 -0.89 8.28
N PRO A 71 -51.49 -1.74 8.19
CA PRO A 71 -50.47 -1.71 9.20
C PRO A 71 -49.64 -0.43 9.05
N GLN A 72 -49.64 0.41 10.06
CA GLN A 72 -48.70 1.52 10.19
C GLN A 72 -47.43 1.02 10.84
N ILE A 73 -46.34 1.07 10.10
CA ILE A 73 -45.01 0.71 10.61
C ILE A 73 -44.24 2.02 10.85
N GLU A 74 -44.10 2.40 12.11
CA GLU A 74 -43.21 3.49 12.49
C GLU A 74 -41.77 2.96 12.55
N THR A 75 -40.92 3.53 11.72
CA THR A 75 -39.49 3.17 11.70
C THR A 75 -38.66 4.42 11.98
N SER A 76 -37.59 4.25 12.73
CA SER A 76 -36.58 5.27 12.92
C SER A 76 -35.25 4.79 12.41
N GLY A 77 -34.45 5.70 11.87
CA GLY A 77 -33.12 5.39 11.38
C GLY A 77 -32.16 6.53 11.67
N VAL A 78 -30.89 6.20 11.70
CA VAL A 78 -29.81 7.18 11.84
C VAL A 78 -29.14 7.35 10.48
N VAL A 79 -29.16 8.58 9.96
CA VAL A 79 -28.44 8.93 8.74
C VAL A 79 -26.96 9.14 9.09
N ARG A 80 -26.09 8.40 8.44
CA ARG A 80 -24.64 8.55 8.58
C ARG A 80 -24.04 8.88 7.22
N ALA A 81 -22.96 9.65 7.23
CA ALA A 81 -22.20 9.88 6.00
C ALA A 81 -21.64 8.54 5.49
N HIS A 82 -21.80 8.28 4.19
CA HIS A 82 -21.24 7.10 3.54
C HIS A 82 -19.71 7.17 3.52
N ASN A 83 -19.17 8.35 3.14
CA ASN A 83 -17.75 8.63 3.15
C ASN A 83 -17.48 9.83 4.08
N GLN A 84 -16.50 9.68 4.94
CA GLN A 84 -16.00 10.76 5.80
C GLN A 84 -14.48 10.66 5.85
N ILE A 85 -13.82 11.75 5.52
CA ILE A 85 -12.36 11.85 5.55
C ILE A 85 -11.93 13.06 6.39
N ASN A 86 -10.73 12.97 6.93
CA ASN A 86 -10.04 14.14 7.48
C ASN A 86 -9.06 14.63 6.41
N LEU A 87 -9.31 15.81 5.87
CA LEU A 87 -8.43 16.41 4.87
C LEU A 87 -7.27 17.08 5.59
N THR A 88 -6.06 16.56 5.38
CA THR A 88 -4.82 17.08 5.96
C THR A 88 -3.91 17.62 4.87
N SER A 89 -3.07 18.61 5.20
CA SER A 89 -2.03 19.06 4.30
C SER A 89 -0.93 18.01 4.14
N GLN A 90 -0.42 17.85 2.92
CA GLN A 90 0.72 16.99 2.63
C GLN A 90 2.06 17.77 2.64
N VAL A 91 1.99 19.09 2.78
CA VAL A 91 3.15 19.98 2.87
C VAL A 91 2.94 20.98 3.99
N SER A 92 4.03 21.36 4.64
CA SER A 92 3.99 22.38 5.68
C SER A 92 3.99 23.78 5.06
N GLY A 93 3.20 24.67 5.62
CA GLY A 93 3.14 26.04 5.16
C GLY A 93 2.14 26.89 5.90
N ARG A 94 2.20 28.21 5.64
CA ARG A 94 1.22 29.17 6.18
C ARG A 94 0.04 29.27 5.23
N ILE A 95 -1.16 29.29 5.76
CA ILE A 95 -2.40 29.49 5.02
C ILE A 95 -2.48 30.96 4.61
N VAL A 96 -2.53 31.20 3.30
CA VAL A 96 -2.67 32.56 2.71
C VAL A 96 -4.14 32.86 2.45
N ALA A 97 -4.88 31.90 1.96
CA ALA A 97 -6.28 32.06 1.64
C ALA A 97 -7.09 30.79 1.92
N THR A 98 -8.36 30.98 2.21
CA THR A 98 -9.35 29.90 2.27
C THR A 98 -10.51 30.24 1.33
N HIS A 99 -11.19 29.23 0.81
CA HIS A 99 -12.36 29.45 -0.02
C HIS A 99 -13.41 30.29 0.75
N PRO A 100 -14.10 31.26 0.11
CA PRO A 100 -15.07 32.13 0.81
C PRO A 100 -16.17 31.36 1.52
N GLN A 101 -16.57 30.21 1.00
CA GLN A 101 -17.58 29.32 1.57
C GLN A 101 -16.97 28.18 2.40
N PHE A 102 -15.72 28.30 2.83
CA PHE A 102 -15.07 27.27 3.64
C PHE A 102 -15.52 27.38 5.09
N GLU A 103 -16.77 26.94 5.35
CA GLU A 103 -17.44 26.97 6.66
C GLU A 103 -18.11 25.64 6.96
N ASP A 104 -18.41 25.40 8.24
CA ASP A 104 -19.07 24.20 8.68
C ASP A 104 -20.45 24.05 8.01
N GLY A 105 -20.70 22.90 7.43
CA GLY A 105 -21.94 22.60 6.69
C GLY A 105 -21.98 23.07 5.24
N ALA A 106 -20.99 23.85 4.76
CA ALA A 106 -20.95 24.31 3.38
C ALA A 106 -20.76 23.15 2.41
N TYR A 107 -21.38 23.26 1.23
CA TYR A 107 -21.22 22.32 0.13
C TYR A 107 -20.07 22.75 -0.77
N PHE A 108 -19.36 21.78 -1.31
CA PHE A 108 -18.28 21.97 -2.28
C PHE A 108 -18.32 20.84 -3.32
N GLU A 109 -17.80 21.16 -4.51
CA GLU A 109 -17.62 20.22 -5.61
C GLU A 109 -16.20 19.66 -5.61
N GLU A 110 -16.01 18.47 -6.19
CA GLU A 110 -14.71 17.87 -6.41
C GLU A 110 -13.76 18.84 -7.11
N GLY A 111 -12.50 18.86 -6.69
CA GLY A 111 -11.47 19.73 -7.25
C GLY A 111 -11.49 21.18 -6.75
N THR A 112 -12.54 21.61 -6.03
CA THR A 112 -12.60 22.96 -5.44
C THR A 112 -11.43 23.19 -4.49
N VAL A 113 -10.71 24.30 -4.66
CA VAL A 113 -9.61 24.68 -3.76
C VAL A 113 -10.21 25.23 -2.46
N LEU A 114 -10.07 24.48 -1.39
CA LEU A 114 -10.57 24.83 -0.06
C LEU A 114 -9.61 25.73 0.71
N VAL A 115 -8.31 25.40 0.62
CA VAL A 115 -7.25 26.12 1.33
C VAL A 115 -6.05 26.30 0.40
N GLU A 116 -5.45 27.48 0.47
CA GLU A 116 -4.24 27.81 -0.28
C GLU A 116 -3.11 28.17 0.69
N LEU A 117 -1.99 27.47 0.55
CA LEU A 117 -0.76 27.73 1.29
C LEU A 117 0.13 28.74 0.55
N ASP A 118 1.08 29.32 1.28
CA ASP A 118 2.11 30.16 0.70
C ASP A 118 2.96 29.35 -0.29
N LYS A 119 2.96 29.80 -1.55
CA LYS A 119 3.62 29.12 -2.67
C LYS A 119 5.02 29.66 -2.97
N ALA A 120 5.49 30.71 -2.26
CA ALA A 120 6.72 31.41 -2.62
C ALA A 120 7.93 30.46 -2.66
N ASP A 121 8.15 29.70 -1.60
CA ASP A 121 9.27 28.76 -1.49
C ASP A 121 9.16 27.63 -2.51
N PHE A 122 7.95 27.10 -2.72
CA PHE A 122 7.72 26.02 -3.68
C PHE A 122 7.94 26.50 -5.13
N LYS A 123 7.53 27.71 -5.49
CA LYS A 123 7.84 28.29 -6.79
C LYS A 123 9.34 28.45 -7.01
N THR A 124 10.07 28.84 -5.97
CA THR A 124 11.53 28.96 -6.02
C THR A 124 12.17 27.58 -6.21
N ALA A 125 11.67 26.55 -5.52
CA ALA A 125 12.13 25.18 -5.68
C ALA A 125 11.89 24.66 -7.11
N VAL A 126 10.71 24.93 -7.69
CA VAL A 126 10.42 24.58 -9.10
C VAL A 126 11.36 25.29 -10.06
N ALA A 127 11.59 26.60 -9.86
CA ALA A 127 12.50 27.37 -10.71
C ALA A 127 13.94 26.85 -10.63
N SER A 128 14.41 26.47 -9.44
CA SER A 128 15.72 25.85 -9.22
C SER A 128 15.83 24.49 -9.91
N ALA A 129 14.86 23.62 -9.70
CA ALA A 129 14.83 22.28 -10.33
C ALA A 129 14.76 22.37 -11.87
N LYS A 130 13.98 23.32 -12.40
CA LYS A 130 13.92 23.57 -13.85
C LYS A 130 15.26 24.03 -14.42
N SER A 131 15.98 24.89 -13.67
CA SER A 131 17.35 25.29 -14.06
C SER A 131 18.31 24.10 -14.07
N GLN A 132 18.24 23.22 -13.07
CA GLN A 132 19.06 22.01 -13.00
C GLN A 132 18.74 21.04 -14.15
N GLN A 133 17.48 20.88 -14.49
CA GLN A 133 17.06 20.05 -15.64
C GLN A 133 17.61 20.63 -16.94
N ALA A 134 17.52 21.96 -17.14
CA ALA A 134 18.05 22.61 -18.34
C ALA A 134 19.56 22.42 -18.46
N GLN A 135 20.31 22.48 -17.35
CA GLN A 135 21.75 22.22 -17.33
C GLN A 135 22.08 20.76 -17.66
N ALA A 136 21.33 19.79 -17.10
CA ALA A 136 21.52 18.39 -17.36
C ALA A 136 21.21 18.03 -18.83
N LEU A 137 20.15 18.59 -19.40
CA LEU A 137 19.80 18.42 -20.83
C LEU A 137 20.86 19.03 -21.75
N ALA A 138 21.42 20.19 -21.40
CA ALA A 138 22.51 20.80 -22.16
C ALA A 138 23.77 19.90 -22.14
N LEU A 139 24.10 19.33 -20.99
CA LEU A 139 25.21 18.37 -20.87
C LEU A 139 24.95 17.12 -21.70
N LEU A 140 23.74 16.58 -21.65
CA LEU A 140 23.34 15.41 -22.47
C LEU A 140 23.51 15.72 -23.97
N ALA A 141 23.02 16.85 -24.44
CA ALA A 141 23.15 17.28 -25.83
C ALA A 141 24.61 17.45 -26.24
N GLN A 142 25.46 17.92 -25.33
CA GLN A 142 26.89 18.04 -25.54
C GLN A 142 27.57 16.65 -25.69
N GLU A 143 27.23 15.73 -24.79
CA GLU A 143 27.81 14.37 -24.86
C GLU A 143 27.28 13.58 -26.07
N GLN A 144 26.02 13.76 -26.46
CA GLN A 144 25.49 13.20 -27.72
C GLN A 144 26.25 13.69 -28.92
N THR A 145 26.56 14.99 -28.99
CA THR A 145 27.33 15.58 -30.06
C THR A 145 28.75 15.05 -30.09
N ARG A 146 29.41 14.91 -28.92
CA ARG A 146 30.74 14.37 -28.77
C ARG A 146 30.80 12.88 -29.16
N ALA A 147 29.80 12.10 -28.76
CA ALA A 147 29.70 10.68 -29.15
C ALA A 147 29.51 10.51 -30.65
N LYS A 148 28.68 11.36 -31.25
CA LYS A 148 28.52 11.39 -32.72
C LYS A 148 29.82 11.77 -33.44
N GLN A 149 30.54 12.78 -32.95
CA GLN A 149 31.82 13.18 -33.50
C GLN A 149 32.84 12.04 -33.38
N ALA A 150 32.95 11.43 -32.22
CA ALA A 150 33.86 10.29 -31.99
C ALA A 150 33.61 9.11 -32.95
N ARG A 151 32.32 8.87 -33.27
CA ARG A 151 31.97 7.87 -34.30
C ARG A 151 32.44 8.25 -35.69
N LEU A 152 32.22 9.51 -36.13
CA LEU A 152 32.66 10.03 -37.40
C LEU A 152 34.20 9.99 -37.52
N ASP A 153 34.91 10.44 -36.48
CA ASP A 153 36.36 10.41 -36.43
C ASP A 153 36.91 8.97 -36.54
N TRP A 154 36.24 7.98 -35.95
CA TRP A 154 36.62 6.58 -36.06
C TRP A 154 36.43 6.05 -37.50
N GLU A 155 35.29 6.37 -38.10
CA GLU A 155 34.96 6.00 -39.49
C GLU A 155 35.97 6.60 -40.48
N ASP A 156 36.36 7.87 -40.28
CA ASP A 156 37.35 8.58 -41.13
C ASP A 156 38.77 7.99 -41.03
N LEU A 157 39.11 7.39 -39.87
CA LEU A 157 40.41 6.74 -39.67
C LEU A 157 40.53 5.38 -40.39
N GLY A 158 39.44 4.82 -40.89
CA GLY A 158 39.42 3.62 -41.69
C GLY A 158 39.84 2.34 -40.96
N TYR A 159 39.68 2.27 -39.65
CA TYR A 159 39.96 1.05 -38.91
C TYR A 159 38.93 -0.06 -39.25
N GLU A 160 39.43 -1.28 -39.43
CA GLU A 160 38.59 -2.45 -39.73
C GLU A 160 37.95 -3.03 -38.44
N GLU A 161 38.47 -2.68 -37.27
CA GLU A 161 37.95 -3.15 -35.98
C GLU A 161 36.75 -2.34 -35.52
N GLU A 162 35.85 -2.99 -34.81
CA GLU A 162 34.73 -2.26 -34.17
C GLU A 162 35.23 -1.35 -33.02
N PRO A 163 34.77 -0.09 -32.96
CA PRO A 163 35.18 0.82 -31.93
C PRO A 163 34.66 0.36 -30.56
N SER A 164 35.51 0.46 -29.52
CA SER A 164 35.11 0.14 -28.18
C SER A 164 34.10 1.16 -27.63
N ASP A 165 33.27 0.76 -26.62
CA ASP A 165 32.32 1.62 -25.96
C ASP A 165 32.96 2.91 -25.37
N LEU A 166 34.21 2.83 -24.98
CA LEU A 166 34.95 4.00 -24.47
C LEU A 166 35.29 4.99 -25.57
N VAL A 167 35.68 4.51 -26.77
CA VAL A 167 35.93 5.34 -27.93
C VAL A 167 34.64 6.05 -28.36
N LEU A 168 33.53 5.34 -28.40
CA LEU A 168 32.20 5.88 -28.72
C LEU A 168 31.57 6.69 -27.56
N ARG A 169 32.25 6.86 -26.45
CA ARG A 169 31.79 7.62 -25.29
C ARG A 169 30.48 7.09 -24.69
N VAL A 170 30.16 5.81 -24.90
CA VAL A 170 28.91 5.20 -24.43
C VAL A 170 28.70 5.34 -22.90
N PRO A 171 29.74 5.14 -22.03
CA PRO A 171 29.56 5.34 -20.59
C PRO A 171 29.24 6.79 -20.22
N GLN A 172 29.88 7.77 -20.88
CA GLN A 172 29.65 9.19 -20.65
C GLN A 172 28.25 9.62 -21.10
N LEU A 173 27.78 9.07 -22.23
CA LEU A 173 26.43 9.30 -22.71
C LEU A 173 25.39 8.76 -21.72
N ARG A 174 25.56 7.52 -21.24
CA ARG A 174 24.68 6.91 -20.24
C ARG A 174 24.67 7.70 -18.92
N GLU A 175 25.82 8.21 -18.50
CA GLU A 175 25.92 9.06 -17.31
C GLU A 175 25.14 10.37 -17.50
N ALA A 176 25.28 11.02 -18.67
CA ALA A 176 24.54 12.24 -18.96
C ALA A 176 23.02 12.01 -19.08
N GLU A 177 22.60 10.87 -19.66
CA GLU A 177 21.21 10.44 -19.70
C GLU A 177 20.63 10.24 -18.30
N ALA A 178 21.34 9.50 -17.43
CA ALA A 178 20.91 9.28 -16.06
C ALA A 178 20.82 10.59 -15.25
N ARG A 179 21.74 11.54 -15.49
CA ARG A 179 21.67 12.87 -14.87
C ARG A 179 20.48 13.69 -15.36
N ALA A 180 20.14 13.61 -16.65
CA ALA A 180 18.97 14.30 -17.21
C ALA A 180 17.66 13.72 -16.64
N GLU A 181 17.58 12.40 -16.53
CA GLU A 181 16.45 11.70 -15.94
C GLU A 181 16.28 12.06 -14.43
N ALA A 182 17.38 12.05 -13.68
CA ALA A 182 17.36 12.42 -12.26
C ALA A 182 16.90 13.89 -12.08
N ALA A 183 17.38 14.82 -12.92
CA ALA A 183 16.97 16.20 -12.87
C ALA A 183 15.50 16.40 -13.28
N ALA A 184 14.99 15.62 -14.23
CA ALA A 184 13.57 15.60 -14.58
C ALA A 184 12.70 15.12 -13.41
N ALA A 185 13.11 14.06 -12.72
CA ALA A 185 12.43 13.55 -11.53
C ALA A 185 12.42 14.58 -10.38
N GLN A 186 13.49 15.34 -10.20
CA GLN A 186 13.57 16.42 -9.21
C GLN A 186 12.61 17.56 -9.55
N LEU A 187 12.50 17.94 -10.83
CA LEU A 187 11.53 18.95 -11.27
C LEU A 187 10.10 18.47 -10.98
N GLU A 188 9.76 17.26 -11.37
CA GLU A 188 8.44 16.70 -11.11
C GLU A 188 8.11 16.65 -9.61
N GLN A 189 9.09 16.32 -8.77
CA GLN A 189 8.93 16.36 -7.31
C GLN A 189 8.64 17.78 -6.82
N ALA A 190 9.34 18.79 -7.32
CA ALA A 190 9.12 20.18 -6.95
C ALA A 190 7.74 20.69 -7.42
N GLU A 191 7.30 20.30 -8.62
CA GLU A 191 5.98 20.63 -9.17
C GLU A 191 4.86 20.00 -8.35
N ARG A 192 5.00 18.71 -7.96
CA ARG A 192 4.06 18.08 -7.03
C ARG A 192 4.02 18.79 -5.67
N GLY A 193 5.16 19.26 -5.17
CA GLY A 193 5.22 20.08 -3.96
C GLY A 193 4.41 21.37 -4.10
N LEU A 194 4.53 22.05 -5.22
CA LEU A 194 3.79 23.26 -5.52
C LEU A 194 2.27 23.00 -5.66
N ASP A 195 1.89 21.92 -6.33
CA ASP A 195 0.47 21.54 -6.47
C ASP A 195 -0.17 21.24 -5.10
N ARG A 196 0.55 20.58 -4.22
CA ARG A 196 0.10 20.27 -2.85
C ARG A 196 -0.11 21.51 -1.96
N CYS A 197 0.35 22.67 -2.39
CA CYS A 197 0.02 23.95 -1.71
C CYS A 197 -1.46 24.32 -1.89
N GLN A 198 -2.17 23.71 -2.81
CA GLN A 198 -3.60 23.86 -2.98
C GLN A 198 -4.30 22.60 -2.45
N ILE A 199 -4.94 22.74 -1.31
CA ILE A 199 -5.72 21.66 -0.73
C ILE A 199 -7.09 21.67 -1.39
N ARG A 200 -7.35 20.64 -2.22
CA ARG A 200 -8.59 20.50 -2.99
C ARG A 200 -9.51 19.47 -2.39
N ALA A 201 -10.80 19.62 -2.65
CA ALA A 201 -11.81 18.64 -2.33
C ALA A 201 -11.62 17.39 -3.20
N PRO A 202 -11.49 16.18 -2.62
CA PRO A 202 -11.29 14.94 -3.38
C PRO A 202 -12.59 14.32 -3.93
N PHE A 203 -13.75 14.83 -3.56
CA PHE A 203 -15.10 14.41 -4.01
C PHE A 203 -16.11 15.48 -3.62
N ASP A 204 -17.30 15.42 -4.19
CA ASP A 204 -18.43 16.28 -3.85
C ASP A 204 -18.93 16.02 -2.43
N GLY A 205 -19.12 17.06 -1.63
CA GLY A 205 -19.52 16.84 -0.26
C GLY A 205 -19.81 18.10 0.54
N ARG A 206 -19.89 17.90 1.86
CA ARG A 206 -20.08 18.97 2.82
C ARG A 206 -18.99 18.96 3.88
N ILE A 207 -18.58 20.15 4.28
CA ILE A 207 -17.63 20.35 5.37
C ILE A 207 -18.34 20.01 6.68
N ARG A 208 -17.80 19.05 7.41
CA ARG A 208 -18.29 18.72 8.74
C ARG A 208 -17.81 19.71 9.78
N GLN A 209 -16.51 20.03 9.72
CA GLN A 209 -15.87 20.94 10.66
C GLN A 209 -14.61 21.54 10.05
N ARG A 210 -14.44 22.84 10.20
CA ARG A 210 -13.25 23.56 9.85
C ARG A 210 -12.34 23.69 11.06
N LEU A 211 -11.11 23.19 10.97
CA LEU A 211 -10.12 23.22 12.04
C LEU A 211 -9.00 24.24 11.81
N VAL A 212 -8.99 24.91 10.65
CA VAL A 212 -7.90 25.79 10.25
C VAL A 212 -8.42 27.15 9.80
N GLY A 213 -7.59 28.17 9.94
CA GLY A 213 -7.89 29.56 9.54
C GLY A 213 -6.76 30.22 8.77
N VAL A 214 -7.07 31.36 8.16
CA VAL A 214 -6.07 32.19 7.45
C VAL A 214 -4.98 32.64 8.42
N SER A 215 -3.75 32.72 7.93
CA SER A 215 -2.52 33.04 8.68
C SER A 215 -2.05 31.97 9.66
N GLN A 216 -2.75 30.86 9.79
CA GLN A 216 -2.28 29.71 10.56
C GLN A 216 -1.22 28.92 9.79
N THR A 217 -0.19 28.46 10.50
CA THR A 217 0.80 27.53 9.94
C THR A 217 0.35 26.11 10.21
N ILE A 218 0.33 25.27 9.17
CA ILE A 218 0.02 23.85 9.27
C ILE A 218 1.25 23.03 8.91
N GLY A 219 1.43 21.92 9.60
CA GLY A 219 2.47 20.93 9.36
C GLY A 219 1.91 19.71 8.60
N SER A 220 2.81 18.97 7.99
CA SER A 220 2.52 17.66 7.37
C SER A 220 2.44 16.57 8.42
#